data_3f491f45540e70e7e0820912062cc627
#
_entry.id   3f491f45540e70e7e0820912062cc627
#
_cell.length_a   1.000
_cell.length_b   1.000
_cell.length_c   1.000
_cell.angle_alpha   90.00
_cell.angle_beta   90.00
_cell.angle_gamma   90.00
#
_symmetry.space_group_name_H-M   'P 1'
#
loop_
_entity.id
_entity.type
_entity.pdbx_description
1 polymer ?
#
loop_
_entity_poly.entity_id
_entity_poly.type
_entity_poly.pdbx_seq_one_letter_code
_entity_poly.pdbx_strand_id
1 'polypeptide(L)'
;MRPKKVILCVDDNEQSLSIRKFMLETRGYRVLAAASGREALEAFQQAGTVDLVLADLLMPEMDGAEVIRILKELAPEVPMILISGKVRMYEKNTVADIFLPKGTYPAAELLERIRILLIKKRGPRKLIPPFPNSGTEPSRQIAAS
;
A
#
# COMPACT_ATOMS: atom_id res chain seq x y z
N MET A 1 24.80 -9.78 0.11
CA MET A 1 23.96 -8.81 0.65
C MET A 1 22.64 -8.71 -0.06
N ARG A 2 21.54 -8.63 0.69
CA ARG A 2 20.28 -8.56 0.09
C ARG A 2 19.87 -7.16 -0.20
N PRO A 3 19.28 -6.86 -1.34
CA PRO A 3 18.79 -5.50 -1.61
C PRO A 3 17.66 -5.16 -0.65
N LYS A 4 17.56 -3.90 -0.33
CA LYS A 4 16.49 -3.45 0.54
C LYS A 4 15.17 -3.51 -0.19
N LYS A 5 14.10 -3.74 0.57
CA LYS A 5 12.76 -3.65 -0.01
C LYS A 5 12.43 -2.20 -0.26
N VAL A 6 11.74 -1.94 -1.36
CA VAL A 6 11.42 -0.59 -1.81
C VAL A 6 9.96 -0.28 -1.53
N ILE A 7 9.71 0.81 -0.82
CA ILE A 7 8.36 1.24 -0.48
C ILE A 7 8.09 2.59 -1.11
N LEU A 8 7.00 2.70 -1.84
CA LEU A 8 6.57 3.97 -2.40
C LEU A 8 5.57 4.60 -1.45
N CYS A 9 5.91 5.77 -0.90
CA CYS A 9 5.04 6.50 0.00
C CYS A 9 4.45 7.70 -0.71
N VAL A 10 3.14 7.86 -0.64
CA VAL A 10 2.44 8.93 -1.33
C VAL A 10 1.60 9.72 -0.34
N ASP A 11 1.86 11.02 -0.23
CA ASP A 11 1.12 11.87 0.69
C ASP A 11 1.40 13.31 0.30
N ASP A 12 0.35 14.12 0.11
CA ASP A 12 0.55 15.50 -0.28
C ASP A 12 0.98 16.39 0.89
N ASN A 13 0.91 15.88 2.10
CA ASN A 13 1.40 16.61 3.26
C ASN A 13 2.87 16.28 3.42
N GLU A 14 3.73 17.26 3.13
CA GLU A 14 5.16 17.02 3.12
C GLU A 14 5.72 16.61 4.46
N GLN A 15 5.14 17.14 5.53
CA GLN A 15 5.61 16.79 6.85
C GLN A 15 5.31 15.34 7.17
N SER A 16 4.09 14.89 6.89
CA SER A 16 3.72 13.50 7.10
C SER A 16 4.58 12.59 6.25
N LEU A 17 4.83 12.99 5.02
CA LEU A 17 5.62 12.20 4.10
C LEU A 17 7.05 12.05 4.61
N SER A 18 7.64 13.14 5.10
CA SER A 18 8.99 13.10 5.64
C SER A 18 9.10 12.20 6.86
N ILE A 19 8.12 12.31 7.74
CA ILE A 19 8.12 11.50 8.96
C ILE A 19 8.03 10.03 8.62
N ARG A 20 7.13 9.71 7.70
CA ARG A 20 6.94 8.33 7.32
C ARG A 20 8.16 7.76 6.61
N LYS A 21 8.77 8.58 5.77
CA LYS A 21 9.98 8.17 5.08
C LYS A 21 11.09 7.86 6.07
N PHE A 22 11.29 8.76 7.04
CA PHE A 22 12.32 8.55 8.05
C PHE A 22 12.05 7.27 8.84
N MET A 23 10.81 7.09 9.26
CA MET A 23 10.44 5.93 10.05
C MET A 23 10.72 4.63 9.31
N LEU A 24 10.37 4.58 8.04
CA LEU A 24 10.59 3.37 7.25
C LEU A 24 12.06 3.13 6.97
N GLU A 25 12.79 4.19 6.73
CA GLU A 25 14.22 4.03 6.47
C GLU A 25 14.97 3.52 7.69
N THR A 26 14.51 3.87 8.90
CA THR A 26 15.16 3.35 10.10
C THR A 26 14.94 1.86 10.25
N ARG A 27 13.95 1.32 9.55
CA ARG A 27 13.72 -0.12 9.59
C ARG A 27 14.38 -0.85 8.44
N GLY A 28 15.20 -0.15 7.66
CA GLY A 28 15.97 -0.78 6.61
C GLY A 28 15.32 -0.79 5.24
N TYR A 29 14.22 -0.07 5.06
CA TYR A 29 13.57 0.00 3.77
C TYR A 29 14.14 1.15 2.94
N ARG A 30 14.06 1.02 1.63
CA ARG A 30 14.37 2.10 0.75
C ARG A 30 13.04 2.78 0.40
N VAL A 31 12.95 4.09 0.53
CA VAL A 31 11.68 4.78 0.37
C VAL A 31 11.72 5.74 -0.81
N LEU A 32 10.71 5.63 -1.65
CA LEU A 32 10.48 6.59 -2.72
C LEU A 32 9.32 7.44 -2.26
N ALA A 33 9.51 8.75 -2.20
CA ALA A 33 8.48 9.65 -1.69
C ALA A 33 7.86 10.42 -2.83
N ALA A 34 6.54 10.48 -2.87
CA ALA A 34 5.82 11.21 -3.89
C ALA A 34 4.78 12.09 -3.20
N ALA A 35 4.71 13.35 -3.61
CA ALA A 35 3.81 14.31 -2.98
C ALA A 35 2.48 14.45 -3.72
N SER A 36 2.27 13.69 -4.76
CA SER A 36 1.02 13.72 -5.50
C SER A 36 0.82 12.39 -6.21
N GLY A 37 -0.39 12.19 -6.70
CA GLY A 37 -0.67 10.97 -7.45
C GLY A 37 0.16 10.87 -8.70
N ARG A 38 0.33 12.00 -9.40
CA ARG A 38 1.13 12.00 -10.61
C ARG A 38 2.57 11.62 -10.32
N GLU A 39 3.15 12.22 -9.28
CA GLU A 39 4.50 11.87 -8.91
C GLU A 39 4.63 10.40 -8.54
N ALA A 40 3.59 9.87 -7.90
CA ALA A 40 3.61 8.48 -7.51
C ALA A 40 3.67 7.56 -8.73
N LEU A 41 2.86 7.86 -9.75
CA LEU A 41 2.86 7.04 -10.95
C LEU A 41 4.20 7.11 -11.67
N GLU A 42 4.79 8.31 -11.71
CA GLU A 42 6.09 8.47 -12.33
C GLU A 42 7.16 7.72 -11.57
N ALA A 43 7.15 7.84 -10.24
CA ALA A 43 8.15 7.17 -9.42
C ALA A 43 8.05 5.66 -9.56
N PHE A 44 6.81 5.15 -9.62
CA PHE A 44 6.60 3.73 -9.76
C PHE A 44 7.20 3.21 -11.06
N GLN A 45 6.97 3.93 -12.15
CA GLN A 45 7.49 3.51 -13.43
C GLN A 45 8.99 3.61 -13.52
N GLN A 46 9.56 4.67 -12.95
CA GLN A 46 10.99 4.87 -13.03
C GLN A 46 11.78 3.94 -12.14
N ALA A 47 11.18 3.52 -11.04
CA ALA A 47 11.90 2.69 -10.07
C ALA A 47 12.21 1.29 -10.59
N GLY A 48 11.36 0.78 -11.44
CA GLY A 48 11.53 -0.58 -11.91
C GLY A 48 11.02 -1.62 -10.94
N THR A 49 11.29 -1.48 -9.66
CA THR A 49 10.84 -2.43 -8.65
C THR A 49 10.30 -1.67 -7.45
N VAL A 50 9.06 -1.95 -7.09
CA VAL A 50 8.46 -1.44 -5.87
C VAL A 50 7.82 -2.63 -5.17
N ASP A 51 8.14 -2.79 -3.90
CA ASP A 51 7.67 -3.95 -3.15
C ASP A 51 6.39 -3.69 -2.38
N LEU A 52 6.07 -2.43 -2.12
CA LEU A 52 4.87 -2.08 -1.38
C LEU A 52 4.53 -0.61 -1.63
N VAL A 53 3.25 -0.29 -1.68
CA VAL A 53 2.78 1.08 -1.86
C VAL A 53 1.99 1.50 -0.63
N LEU A 54 2.26 2.70 -0.13
CA LEU A 54 1.58 3.25 1.03
C LEU A 54 1.08 4.62 0.62
N ALA A 55 -0.23 4.79 0.47
CA ALA A 55 -0.80 6.03 -0.06
C ALA A 55 -1.84 6.62 0.86
N ASP A 56 -1.83 7.95 0.96
CA ASP A 56 -2.85 8.68 1.68
C ASP A 56 -4.03 8.87 0.74
N LEU A 57 -5.23 8.67 1.24
CA LEU A 57 -6.43 8.78 0.40
C LEU A 57 -6.69 10.21 -0.04
N LEU A 58 -6.67 11.15 0.90
CA LEU A 58 -7.06 12.52 0.58
C LEU A 58 -5.91 13.32 0.01
N MET A 59 -5.93 13.51 -1.29
CA MET A 59 -4.96 14.31 -2.00
C MET A 59 -5.69 15.07 -3.10
N PRO A 60 -5.20 16.25 -3.48
CA PRO A 60 -5.86 17.00 -4.55
C PRO A 60 -5.70 16.31 -5.89
N GLU A 61 -6.64 16.56 -6.76
CA GLU A 61 -6.63 16.04 -8.13
C GLU A 61 -6.79 14.54 -8.25
N MET A 62 -5.82 13.79 -7.84
CA MET A 62 -5.89 12.33 -7.92
C MET A 62 -5.70 11.78 -6.52
N ASP A 63 -6.74 11.21 -5.93
CA ASP A 63 -6.64 10.72 -4.56
C ASP A 63 -5.93 9.35 -4.52
N GLY A 64 -5.65 8.90 -3.29
CA GLY A 64 -4.90 7.67 -3.10
C GLY A 64 -5.60 6.43 -3.64
N ALA A 65 -6.92 6.41 -3.60
CA ALA A 65 -7.65 5.25 -4.10
C ALA A 65 -7.46 5.14 -5.62
N GLU A 66 -7.43 6.27 -6.30
CA GLU A 66 -7.22 6.27 -7.73
C GLU A 66 -5.80 5.82 -8.07
N VAL A 67 -4.82 6.31 -7.31
CA VAL A 67 -3.43 5.90 -7.50
C VAL A 67 -3.32 4.39 -7.35
N ILE A 68 -3.90 3.85 -6.29
CA ILE A 68 -3.83 2.43 -6.03
C ILE A 68 -4.54 1.62 -7.11
N ARG A 69 -5.67 2.12 -7.59
CA ARG A 69 -6.40 1.43 -8.66
C ARG A 69 -5.52 1.28 -9.89
N ILE A 70 -4.86 2.37 -10.28
CA ILE A 70 -3.99 2.35 -11.44
C ILE A 70 -2.80 1.43 -11.24
N LEU A 71 -2.16 1.55 -10.07
CA LEU A 71 -0.98 0.74 -9.81
C LEU A 71 -1.30 -0.73 -9.67
N LYS A 72 -2.49 -1.06 -9.16
CA LYS A 72 -2.88 -2.46 -9.06
C LYS A 72 -3.07 -3.09 -10.43
N GLU A 73 -3.49 -2.30 -11.40
CA GLU A 73 -3.60 -2.83 -12.76
C GLU A 73 -2.23 -3.11 -13.34
N LEU A 74 -1.25 -2.29 -13.00
CA LEU A 74 0.09 -2.46 -13.51
C LEU A 74 0.85 -3.55 -12.79
N ALA A 75 0.62 -3.69 -11.51
CA ALA A 75 1.37 -4.64 -10.68
C ALA A 75 0.46 -5.26 -9.63
N PRO A 76 -0.41 -6.16 -10.02
CA PRO A 76 -1.40 -6.71 -9.08
C PRO A 76 -0.79 -7.47 -7.91
N GLU A 77 0.44 -7.92 -8.03
CA GLU A 77 1.07 -8.67 -6.96
C GLU A 77 1.69 -7.77 -5.87
N VAL A 78 1.79 -6.46 -6.11
CA VAL A 78 2.39 -5.57 -5.13
C VAL A 78 1.36 -5.20 -4.08
N PRO A 79 1.64 -5.44 -2.78
CA PRO A 79 0.68 -5.08 -1.74
C PRO A 79 0.58 -3.57 -1.60
N MET A 80 -0.62 -3.10 -1.32
CA MET A 80 -0.89 -1.67 -1.25
C MET A 80 -1.75 -1.33 -0.05
N ILE A 81 -1.34 -0.30 0.67
CA ILE A 81 -2.03 0.17 1.87
C ILE A 81 -2.57 1.56 1.62
N LEU A 82 -3.83 1.77 1.92
CA LEU A 82 -4.47 3.06 1.80
C LEU A 82 -4.75 3.59 3.19
N ILE A 83 -4.34 4.83 3.45
CA ILE A 83 -4.52 5.45 4.76
C ILE A 83 -5.47 6.63 4.63
N SER A 84 -6.43 6.74 5.52
CA SER A 84 -7.38 7.84 5.47
C SER A 84 -7.98 8.12 6.83
N GLY A 85 -8.27 9.39 7.06
CA GLY A 85 -9.01 9.79 8.25
C GLY A 85 -10.48 9.52 8.13
N LYS A 86 -10.96 9.15 6.92
CA LYS A 86 -12.37 8.88 6.72
C LYS A 86 -12.60 7.46 6.27
N VAL A 87 -12.21 6.57 7.10
CA VAL A 87 -12.25 5.14 6.79
C VAL A 87 -13.58 4.65 6.31
N ARG A 88 -14.64 5.00 7.05
CA ARG A 88 -15.89 4.47 6.72
C ARG A 88 -16.39 4.74 5.36
N MET A 89 -16.09 5.86 4.79
CA MET A 89 -16.63 6.22 3.50
C MET A 89 -16.02 5.49 2.33
N TYR A 90 -14.78 5.10 2.47
CA TYR A 90 -14.06 4.62 1.30
C TYR A 90 -13.62 3.17 1.32
N GLU A 91 -13.68 2.54 2.44
CA GLU A 91 -13.12 1.22 2.52
C GLU A 91 -13.77 0.21 1.58
N LYS A 92 -15.02 0.43 1.19
CA LYS A 92 -15.65 -0.47 0.28
C LYS A 92 -15.30 -0.25 -1.17
N ASN A 93 -14.72 0.88 -1.48
CA ASN A 93 -14.47 1.27 -2.85
C ASN A 93 -13.03 1.25 -3.27
N THR A 94 -12.20 0.60 -2.51
CA THR A 94 -10.79 0.56 -2.85
C THR A 94 -10.34 -0.86 -3.13
N VAL A 95 -9.34 -1.00 -4.00
CA VAL A 95 -8.73 -2.29 -4.26
C VAL A 95 -7.44 -2.44 -3.46
N ALA A 96 -7.21 -1.57 -2.50
CA ALA A 96 -6.05 -1.68 -1.64
C ALA A 96 -6.13 -2.97 -0.84
N ASP A 97 -4.99 -3.52 -0.51
CA ASP A 97 -4.94 -4.73 0.30
C ASP A 97 -5.29 -4.45 1.76
N ILE A 98 -4.95 -3.27 2.24
CA ILE A 98 -5.26 -2.87 3.60
C ILE A 98 -5.69 -1.41 3.60
N PHE A 99 -6.69 -1.10 4.41
CA PHE A 99 -7.20 0.24 4.57
C PHE A 99 -7.03 0.60 6.04
N LEU A 100 -6.21 1.62 6.35
CA LEU A 100 -5.91 1.98 7.72
C LEU A 100 -6.39 3.39 8.06
N PRO A 101 -6.86 3.60 9.29
CA PRO A 101 -7.28 4.94 9.71
C PRO A 101 -6.06 5.80 10.02
N LYS A 102 -6.10 7.03 9.53
CA LYS A 102 -5.00 7.96 9.75
C LYS A 102 -5.13 8.57 11.14
N GLY A 103 -4.01 8.72 11.80
CA GLY A 103 -4.00 9.41 13.07
C GLY A 103 -4.34 8.59 14.29
N THR A 104 -5.10 7.52 14.11
CA THR A 104 -5.45 6.69 15.25
C THR A 104 -4.70 5.36 15.23
N TYR A 105 -3.88 5.18 14.23
CA TYR A 105 -3.17 3.92 14.06
C TYR A 105 -1.74 4.09 14.53
N PRO A 106 -1.30 3.33 15.51
CA PRO A 106 0.07 3.48 16.01
C PRO A 106 1.11 3.17 14.95
N ALA A 107 2.18 3.93 14.96
CA ALA A 107 3.24 3.71 13.99
C ALA A 107 3.79 2.29 14.06
N ALA A 108 3.90 1.75 15.26
CA ALA A 108 4.43 0.40 15.42
C ALA A 108 3.55 -0.63 14.72
N GLU A 109 2.25 -0.42 14.73
CA GLU A 109 1.34 -1.33 14.06
C GLU A 109 1.44 -1.21 12.56
N LEU A 110 1.60 -0.01 12.05
CA LEU A 110 1.79 0.17 10.63
C LEU A 110 3.05 -0.56 10.16
N LEU A 111 4.13 -0.41 10.92
CA LEU A 111 5.37 -1.08 10.57
C LEU A 111 5.22 -2.59 10.58
N GLU A 112 4.46 -3.10 11.54
CA GLU A 112 4.25 -4.53 11.61
C GLU A 112 3.42 -5.06 10.44
N ARG A 113 2.39 -4.30 10.03
CA ARG A 113 1.60 -4.68 8.88
C ARG A 113 2.43 -4.70 7.62
N ILE A 114 3.29 -3.71 7.47
CA ILE A 114 4.18 -3.65 6.31
C ILE A 114 5.09 -4.87 6.30
N ARG A 115 5.68 -5.19 7.44
CA ARG A 115 6.58 -6.32 7.52
C ARG A 115 5.87 -7.61 7.11
N ILE A 116 4.65 -7.80 7.61
CA ILE A 116 3.90 -9.00 7.31
C ILE A 116 3.55 -9.09 5.83
N LEU A 117 3.14 -7.98 5.24
CA LEU A 117 2.80 -7.99 3.83
C LEU A 117 4.00 -8.31 2.96
N LEU A 118 5.16 -7.82 3.33
CA LEU A 118 6.36 -8.07 2.56
C LEU A 118 6.81 -9.52 2.66
N ILE A 119 6.60 -10.12 3.81
CA ILE A 119 6.91 -11.53 3.99
C ILE A 119 5.98 -12.40 3.19
N LYS A 120 4.70 -12.11 3.23
CA LYS A 120 3.73 -12.88 2.49
C LYS A 120 3.98 -12.82 1.00
N LYS A 121 4.39 -11.66 0.53
CA LYS A 121 4.68 -11.51 -0.87
C LYS A 121 5.76 -12.46 -1.34
N ARG A 122 6.70 -12.79 -0.45
CA ARG A 122 7.77 -13.68 -0.79
C ARG A 122 7.37 -15.12 -0.77
N GLY A 123 6.23 -15.44 -0.22
CA GLY A 123 5.80 -16.80 -0.12
C GLY A 123 5.48 -17.38 -1.46
N PRO A 124 5.16 -18.62 -1.46
CA PRO A 124 4.86 -19.35 -2.67
C PRO A 124 3.64 -18.79 -3.25
N ARG A 125 3.75 -18.10 -4.09
CA ARG A 125 2.78 -17.50 -4.57
C ARG A 125 1.81 -18.24 -5.11
N LYS A 126 1.52 -18.60 -5.53
CA LYS A 126 0.76 -19.30 -6.11
C LYS A 126 -0.21 -19.81 -5.41
N LEU A 127 -0.63 -19.89 -4.87
CA LEU A 127 -1.44 -20.54 -4.23
C LEU A 127 -2.28 -19.79 -3.54
N ILE A 128 -2.35 -19.08 -3.27
CA ILE A 128 -3.02 -18.43 -2.46
C ILE A 128 -4.04 -17.79 -2.75
N PRO A 129 -4.77 -17.94 -2.78
CA PRO A 129 -5.89 -17.36 -3.03
C PRO A 129 -6.19 -16.48 -2.04
N PRO A 130 -6.45 -15.91 -2.03
CA PRO A 130 -6.66 -15.08 -1.19
C PRO A 130 -7.43 -15.00 -0.26
N PHE A 131 -7.67 -14.95 0.04
CA PHE A 131 -8.28 -14.75 0.80
C PHE A 131 -9.32 -14.57 0.93
N PRO A 132 -9.47 -14.81 1.27
CA PRO A 132 -10.41 -14.73 1.41
C PRO A 132 -11.06 -14.03 1.73
N ASN A 133 -11.17 -14.01 2.00
CA ASN A 133 -11.76 -13.45 2.29
C ASN A 133 -12.26 -12.78 2.28
N SER A 134 -12.02 -12.60 2.47
CA SER A 134 -12.55 -12.09 2.44
C SER A 134 -13.27 -11.95 2.00
N GLY A 135 -13.35 -12.04 2.09
CA GLY A 135 -14.22 -12.14 1.80
C GLY A 135 -14.60 -12.39 1.04
N THR A 136 -14.68 -12.68 0.95
CA THR A 136 -15.03 -13.07 0.41
C THR A 136 -15.17 -13.71 -0.16
N GLU A 137 -15.31 -13.78 -0.18
CA GLU A 137 -15.48 -14.44 -0.49
C GLU A 137 -15.76 -14.97 -0.98
N PRO A 138 -15.91 -15.10 -1.07
CA PRO A 138 -16.29 -15.70 -1.48
C PRO A 138 -16.62 -16.03 -2.14
N SER A 139 -16.63 -15.89 -2.06
CA SER A 139 -16.84 -16.24 -2.38
C SER A 139 -16.83 -16.59 -3.07
N ARG A 140 -16.75 -16.48 -3.01
CA ARG A 140 -16.60 -16.89 -3.30
C ARG A 140 -16.54 -17.46 -3.70
N GLN A 141 -16.43 -17.44 -3.57
CA GLN A 141 -16.13 -18.03 -3.57
C GLN A 141 -16.02 -18.59 -3.87
N ILE A 142 -16.16 -18.70 -3.82
CA ILE A 142 -16.04 -19.27 -3.85
C ILE A 142 -15.93 -19.82 -4.19
N ALA A 143 -15.97 -19.78 -4.15
CA ALA A 143 -15.96 -20.23 -4.22
C ALA A 143 -15.83 -20.71 -4.51
N ALA A 144 -15.89 -20.67 -4.42
CA ALA A 144 -15.90 -21.03 -4.48
C ALA A 144 -15.75 -21.29 -4.64
N SER A 145 -15.72 -21.12 -4.38
CA SER A 145 -15.76 -21.28 -4.29
C SER A 145 -15.61 -21.41 -4.41
#